data_1c24a41c383e5007393682c68d796399
#
_entry.id   1c24a41c383e5007393682c68d796399
#
_cell.length_a   1.000
_cell.length_b   1.000
_cell.length_c   1.000
_cell.angle_alpha   90.00
_cell.angle_beta   90.00
_cell.angle_gamma   90.00
#
_symmetry.space_group_name_H-M   'P 1'
#
loop_
_entity.id
_entity.type
_entity.pdbx_description
1 polymer ?
#
loop_
_entity_poly.entity_id
_entity_poly.type
_entity_poly.pdbx_seq_one_letter_code
_entity_poly.pdbx_strand_id
1 'polypeptide(L)'
;VQNGIYALGGVVTGTGYFGTLLFGIIKRALIPFGLHHVFYMPFWQTAVGGTMEVAGHMVEGGQNIFFAQLADSANIAHFSADATRYFSGEFIFMIFGLPGAALAMYKCAKPEKKKQAGSLLLSATLACMFTGITEPLEFSFLFVAPALFAVQVVLAGSAYMIAHILNIAVGLTFSGGLLDFFLFGILQGNEKTSWMLVIPVGIVYFLLYYFIFSFLIKKFDFKTPGREDDDTETKLYTKADVNERKAAKDVKNSDEKAGSVADELSQTISRGLGGKANISDVDCCATRLRITVIDPDKVNDALLKSTGASGVVHKGQGVQIIYGPRVTVIKSNLEDYLASVTEEHFEDDAVENNTAGEDEAKNENAASDKAQESDVKAEKEAGDVKEPTSTVIISSPMTGIAADLST
;
A
#
# COMPACT_ATOMS: atom_id res chain seq x y z
N VAL A 1 1.02 10.81 -16.23
CA VAL A 1 1.24 10.82 -14.77
C VAL A 1 2.68 11.21 -14.46
N GLN A 2 3.70 10.58 -15.06
CA GLN A 2 5.12 10.82 -14.77
C GLN A 2 5.53 12.28 -15.02
N ASN A 3 5.20 12.85 -16.19
CA ASN A 3 5.50 14.26 -16.50
C ASN A 3 4.82 15.25 -15.54
N GLY A 4 3.62 14.92 -15.05
CA GLY A 4 2.92 15.72 -14.04
C GLY A 4 3.64 15.71 -12.69
N ILE A 5 4.19 14.56 -12.27
CA ILE A 5 4.96 14.44 -11.02
C ILE A 5 6.26 15.23 -11.11
N TYR A 6 6.97 15.19 -12.26
CA TYR A 6 8.18 15.99 -12.48
C TYR A 6 7.89 17.49 -12.48
N ALA A 7 6.80 17.94 -13.12
CA ALA A 7 6.40 19.35 -13.11
C ALA A 7 6.06 19.83 -11.70
N LEU A 8 5.27 19.05 -10.94
CA LEU A 8 4.99 19.31 -9.52
C LEU A 8 6.26 19.27 -8.67
N GLY A 9 7.17 18.35 -8.98
CA GLY A 9 8.49 18.24 -8.35
C GLY A 9 9.24 19.57 -8.46
N GLY A 10 9.34 20.15 -9.65
CA GLY A 10 9.99 21.44 -9.88
C GLY A 10 9.37 22.58 -9.06
N VAL A 11 8.04 22.64 -8.95
CA VAL A 11 7.35 23.64 -8.12
C VAL A 11 7.63 23.41 -6.63
N VAL A 12 7.55 22.16 -6.15
CA VAL A 12 7.78 21.80 -4.74
C VAL A 12 9.22 22.08 -4.34
N THR A 13 10.19 21.74 -5.17
CA THR A 13 11.62 21.93 -4.86
C THR A 13 12.02 23.38 -5.00
N GLY A 14 11.48 24.12 -5.97
CA GLY A 14 11.87 25.48 -6.29
C GLY A 14 11.26 26.58 -5.39
N THR A 15 10.20 26.26 -4.61
CA THR A 15 9.50 27.26 -3.78
C THR A 15 9.83 27.18 -2.28
N GLY A 16 10.88 26.45 -1.91
CA GLY A 16 11.41 26.39 -0.53
C GLY A 16 10.36 25.92 0.49
N TYR A 17 10.15 26.69 1.57
CA TYR A 17 9.20 26.32 2.64
C TYR A 17 7.75 26.18 2.16
N PHE A 18 7.33 27.01 1.22
CA PHE A 18 5.99 26.90 0.64
C PHE A 18 5.84 25.60 -0.18
N GLY A 19 6.88 25.21 -0.90
CA GLY A 19 6.92 23.92 -1.59
C GLY A 19 6.77 22.73 -0.64
N THR A 20 7.39 22.82 0.54
CA THR A 20 7.26 21.79 1.58
C THR A 20 5.83 21.72 2.14
N LEU A 21 5.17 22.86 2.34
CA LEU A 21 3.74 22.93 2.68
C LEU A 21 2.89 22.22 1.61
N LEU A 22 3.11 22.59 0.35
CA LEU A 22 2.35 22.04 -0.78
C LEU A 22 2.57 20.52 -0.93
N PHE A 23 3.82 20.07 -0.76
CA PHE A 23 4.14 18.64 -0.74
C PHE A 23 3.32 17.89 0.30
N GLY A 24 3.30 18.37 1.55
CA GLY A 24 2.55 17.74 2.63
C GLY A 24 1.04 17.72 2.37
N ILE A 25 0.47 18.82 1.87
CA ILE A 25 -0.95 18.91 1.47
C ILE A 25 -1.28 17.87 0.40
N ILE A 26 -0.50 17.81 -0.69
CA ILE A 26 -0.76 16.88 -1.79
C ILE A 26 -0.60 15.43 -1.32
N LYS A 27 0.47 15.12 -0.58
CA LYS A 27 0.70 13.76 -0.04
C LYS A 27 -0.50 13.28 0.77
N ARG A 28 -1.02 14.12 1.67
CA ARG A 28 -2.16 13.78 2.52
C ARG A 28 -3.48 13.73 1.76
N ALA A 29 -3.73 14.66 0.85
CA ALA A 29 -4.93 14.67 0.02
C ALA A 29 -5.05 13.43 -0.89
N LEU A 30 -3.94 12.77 -1.21
CA LEU A 30 -3.91 11.56 -2.03
C LEU A 30 -4.15 10.24 -1.26
N ILE A 31 -4.19 10.27 0.07
CA ILE A 31 -4.43 9.06 0.90
C ILE A 31 -5.75 8.36 0.56
N PRO A 32 -6.90 9.06 0.41
CA PRO A 32 -8.17 8.39 0.09
C PRO A 32 -8.15 7.60 -1.21
N PHE A 33 -7.28 8.01 -2.14
CA PHE A 33 -7.11 7.38 -3.45
C PHE A 33 -6.04 6.28 -3.44
N GLY A 34 -5.25 6.16 -2.35
CA GLY A 34 -4.10 5.25 -2.27
C GLY A 34 -2.93 5.64 -3.18
N LEU A 35 -2.92 6.89 -3.70
CA LEU A 35 -1.91 7.38 -4.64
C LEU A 35 -0.74 8.10 -3.97
N HIS A 36 -0.80 8.30 -2.65
CA HIS A 36 0.24 9.01 -1.91
C HIS A 36 1.62 8.35 -2.04
N HIS A 37 1.71 7.01 -2.10
CA HIS A 37 2.96 6.30 -2.32
C HIS A 37 3.59 6.64 -3.68
N VAL A 38 2.79 6.65 -4.74
CA VAL A 38 3.25 7.01 -6.10
C VAL A 38 3.74 8.46 -6.14
N PHE A 39 3.13 9.34 -5.33
CA PHE A 39 3.50 10.75 -5.29
C PHE A 39 4.81 11.00 -4.54
N TYR A 40 5.01 10.44 -3.33
CA TYR A 40 6.18 10.79 -2.53
C TYR A 40 7.45 10.03 -2.91
N MET A 41 7.36 8.83 -3.48
CA MET A 41 8.52 7.99 -3.82
C MET A 41 9.56 8.71 -4.71
N PRO A 42 9.20 9.47 -5.75
CA PRO A 42 10.18 10.24 -6.52
C PRO A 42 10.98 11.23 -5.68
N PHE A 43 10.35 11.90 -4.70
CA PHE A 43 11.06 12.83 -3.79
C PHE A 43 12.01 12.10 -2.82
N TRP A 44 11.70 10.87 -2.46
CA TRP A 44 12.55 10.10 -1.55
C TRP A 44 13.73 9.45 -2.26
N GLN A 45 13.54 8.98 -3.51
CA GLN A 45 14.44 8.05 -4.18
C GLN A 45 15.13 8.60 -5.43
N THR A 46 14.72 9.75 -5.96
CA THR A 46 15.25 10.28 -7.22
C THR A 46 15.68 11.76 -7.09
N ALA A 47 16.34 12.27 -8.12
CA ALA A 47 16.75 13.67 -8.22
C ALA A 47 15.62 14.71 -8.02
N VAL A 48 14.35 14.30 -8.14
CA VAL A 48 13.20 15.16 -7.80
C VAL A 48 13.23 15.63 -6.35
N GLY A 49 13.75 14.82 -5.43
CA GLY A 49 13.93 15.17 -4.02
C GLY A 49 15.19 15.94 -3.70
N GLY A 50 15.99 16.21 -4.72
CA GLY A 50 17.27 16.91 -4.60
C GLY A 50 18.46 15.99 -4.82
N THR A 51 19.62 16.61 -5.01
CA THR A 51 20.91 15.94 -5.16
C THR A 51 21.89 16.59 -4.20
N MET A 52 22.75 15.80 -3.57
CA MET A 52 23.76 16.27 -2.62
C MET A 52 25.02 15.41 -2.72
N GLU A 53 26.18 16.04 -2.61
CA GLU A 53 27.44 15.31 -2.46
C GLU A 53 27.61 14.90 -0.98
N VAL A 54 27.79 13.59 -0.75
CA VAL A 54 28.05 13.02 0.57
C VAL A 54 29.23 12.07 0.45
N ALA A 55 30.26 12.26 1.27
CA ALA A 55 31.49 11.44 1.25
C ALA A 55 32.12 11.29 -0.15
N GLY A 56 32.08 12.36 -0.98
CA GLY A 56 32.67 12.37 -2.34
C GLY A 56 31.77 11.72 -3.42
N HIS A 57 30.55 11.33 -3.09
CA HIS A 57 29.60 10.73 -4.03
C HIS A 57 28.34 11.58 -4.16
N MET A 58 27.88 11.77 -5.41
CA MET A 58 26.57 12.40 -5.66
C MET A 58 25.45 11.43 -5.30
N VAL A 59 24.59 11.85 -4.39
CA VAL A 59 23.43 11.06 -3.92
C VAL A 59 22.15 11.80 -4.27
N GLU A 60 21.17 11.07 -4.79
CA GLU A 60 19.88 11.60 -5.25
C GLU A 60 18.72 11.10 -4.35
N GLY A 61 17.79 12.00 -4.08
CA GLY A 61 16.57 11.70 -3.31
C GLY A 61 16.74 11.93 -1.80
N GLY A 62 15.73 12.56 -1.19
CA GLY A 62 15.81 13.01 0.19
C GLY A 62 16.11 11.89 1.18
N GLN A 63 15.52 10.73 1.02
CA GLN A 63 15.75 9.58 1.90
C GLN A 63 17.14 8.97 1.69
N ASN A 64 17.58 8.82 0.45
CA ASN A 64 18.91 8.30 0.14
C ASN A 64 20.01 9.24 0.67
N ILE A 65 19.83 10.57 0.52
CA ILE A 65 20.75 11.57 1.08
C ILE A 65 20.82 11.43 2.59
N PHE A 66 19.68 11.30 3.28
CA PHE A 66 19.67 11.09 4.74
C PHE A 66 20.46 9.84 5.13
N PHE A 67 20.23 8.70 4.48
CA PHE A 67 20.96 7.47 4.80
C PHE A 67 22.45 7.52 4.45
N ALA A 68 22.82 8.20 3.37
CA ALA A 68 24.24 8.45 3.06
C ALA A 68 24.90 9.31 4.16
N GLN A 69 24.23 10.38 4.60
CA GLN A 69 24.70 11.21 5.72
C GLN A 69 24.75 10.44 7.04
N LEU A 70 23.80 9.54 7.28
CA LEU A 70 23.78 8.67 8.45
C LEU A 70 24.98 7.71 8.45
N ALA A 71 25.32 7.14 7.31
CA ALA A 71 26.48 6.25 7.17
C ALA A 71 27.80 7.01 7.41
N ASP A 72 27.89 8.28 7.01
CA ASP A 72 29.04 9.16 7.25
C ASP A 72 28.85 10.10 8.45
N SER A 73 28.06 9.67 9.43
CA SER A 73 27.60 10.55 10.51
C SER A 73 28.74 11.13 11.38
N ALA A 74 29.91 10.50 11.36
CA ALA A 74 31.08 11.01 12.05
C ALA A 74 31.58 12.36 11.48
N ASN A 75 31.41 12.60 10.17
CA ASN A 75 31.83 13.78 9.45
C ASN A 75 30.70 14.81 9.25
N ILE A 76 29.47 14.48 9.62
CA ILE A 76 28.30 15.34 9.45
C ILE A 76 27.92 16.00 10.77
N ALA A 77 27.95 17.32 10.81
CA ALA A 77 27.58 18.09 11.99
C ALA A 77 26.07 18.11 12.21
N HIS A 78 25.30 18.33 11.15
CA HIS A 78 23.81 18.30 11.14
C HIS A 78 23.31 17.70 9.85
N PHE A 79 22.31 16.81 9.91
CA PHE A 79 21.71 16.24 8.72
C PHE A 79 20.94 17.30 7.94
N SER A 80 20.83 17.11 6.64
CA SER A 80 20.19 18.08 5.75
C SER A 80 18.67 18.15 5.96
N ALA A 81 18.20 19.29 6.47
CA ALA A 81 16.76 19.54 6.55
C ALA A 81 16.11 19.70 5.17
N ASP A 82 16.87 20.14 4.16
CA ASP A 82 16.39 20.17 2.77
C ASP A 82 16.15 18.77 2.20
N ALA A 83 16.96 17.79 2.57
CA ALA A 83 16.75 16.40 2.18
C ALA A 83 15.59 15.76 2.96
N THR A 84 15.49 16.04 4.26
CA THR A 84 14.48 15.43 5.15
C THR A 84 13.14 16.15 5.17
N ARG A 85 13.00 17.32 4.52
CA ARG A 85 11.75 18.12 4.49
C ARG A 85 10.54 17.38 3.97
N TYR A 86 10.74 16.32 3.20
CA TYR A 86 9.68 15.49 2.64
C TYR A 86 9.12 14.45 3.61
N PHE A 87 9.67 14.37 4.83
CA PHE A 87 9.22 13.39 5.82
C PHE A 87 9.36 13.81 7.29
N SER A 88 10.30 14.70 7.67
CA SER A 88 10.50 15.08 9.08
C SER A 88 9.24 15.66 9.75
N GLY A 89 8.34 16.30 8.99
CA GLY A 89 7.09 16.82 9.51
C GLY A 89 6.09 15.76 9.94
N GLU A 90 6.26 14.51 9.50
CA GLU A 90 5.36 13.40 9.85
C GLU A 90 5.34 13.12 11.34
N PHE A 91 6.48 13.20 11.98
CA PHE A 91 6.63 12.96 13.43
C PHE A 91 5.77 13.93 14.27
N ILE A 92 5.59 15.17 13.81
CA ILE A 92 4.81 16.18 14.53
C ILE A 92 3.33 15.80 14.58
N PHE A 93 2.72 15.50 13.42
CA PHE A 93 1.29 15.26 13.41
C PHE A 93 0.90 13.78 13.63
N MET A 94 1.77 12.81 13.31
CA MET A 94 1.47 11.40 13.55
C MET A 94 1.61 11.02 15.02
N ILE A 95 2.63 11.55 15.70
CA ILE A 95 2.88 11.24 17.12
C ILE A 95 2.02 12.11 18.03
N PHE A 96 1.70 13.34 17.64
CA PHE A 96 1.00 14.31 18.50
C PHE A 96 -0.34 14.77 17.92
N GLY A 97 -0.40 15.24 16.69
CA GLY A 97 -1.59 15.85 16.11
C GLY A 97 -2.78 14.89 16.02
N LEU A 98 -2.59 13.75 15.36
CA LEU A 98 -3.65 12.74 15.18
C LEU A 98 -4.15 12.13 16.52
N PRO A 99 -3.29 11.86 17.52
CA PRO A 99 -3.76 11.55 18.88
C PRO A 99 -4.65 12.64 19.49
N GLY A 100 -4.36 13.93 19.22
CA GLY A 100 -5.23 15.04 19.61
C GLY A 100 -6.61 14.98 18.96
N ALA A 101 -6.65 14.67 17.65
CA ALA A 101 -7.91 14.44 16.93
C ALA A 101 -8.69 13.25 17.48
N ALA A 102 -8.02 12.13 17.77
CA ALA A 102 -8.63 10.94 18.36
C ALA A 102 -9.24 11.24 19.74
N LEU A 103 -8.51 11.97 20.57
CA LEU A 103 -9.03 12.41 21.88
C LEU A 103 -10.24 13.32 21.73
N ALA A 104 -10.26 14.22 20.75
CA ALA A 104 -11.40 15.07 20.44
C ALA A 104 -12.65 14.25 20.07
N MET A 105 -12.49 13.28 19.16
CA MET A 105 -13.57 12.36 18.78
C MET A 105 -14.08 11.56 19.96
N TYR A 106 -13.19 10.97 20.77
CA TYR A 106 -13.54 10.25 21.98
C TYR A 106 -14.32 11.11 22.99
N LYS A 107 -13.88 12.35 23.22
CA LYS A 107 -14.57 13.28 24.15
C LYS A 107 -15.95 13.71 23.65
N CYS A 108 -16.13 13.76 22.33
CA CYS A 108 -17.39 14.10 21.69
C CYS A 108 -18.35 12.90 21.52
N ALA A 109 -17.91 11.67 21.77
CA ALA A 109 -18.73 10.47 21.67
C ALA A 109 -19.88 10.45 22.67
N LYS A 110 -21.04 9.85 22.30
CA LYS A 110 -22.20 9.63 23.17
C LYS A 110 -21.79 8.74 24.33
N PRO A 111 -22.31 8.96 25.56
CA PRO A 111 -21.94 8.18 26.73
C PRO A 111 -22.06 6.67 26.56
N GLU A 112 -23.13 6.23 25.89
CA GLU A 112 -23.48 4.82 25.65
C GLU A 112 -22.44 4.12 24.74
N LYS A 113 -21.95 4.82 23.71
CA LYS A 113 -21.00 4.31 22.72
C LYS A 113 -19.53 4.62 23.07
N LYS A 114 -19.28 5.39 24.11
CA LYS A 114 -17.95 5.93 24.44
C LYS A 114 -16.90 4.86 24.72
N LYS A 115 -17.29 3.75 25.36
CA LYS A 115 -16.38 2.64 25.66
C LYS A 115 -15.91 1.95 24.37
N GLN A 116 -16.84 1.68 23.45
CA GLN A 116 -16.54 1.04 22.17
C GLN A 116 -15.72 1.97 21.28
N ALA A 117 -16.16 3.23 21.10
CA ALA A 117 -15.39 4.23 20.34
C ALA A 117 -13.99 4.45 20.91
N GLY A 118 -13.87 4.45 22.26
CA GLY A 118 -12.59 4.62 22.93
C GLY A 118 -11.60 3.50 22.62
N SER A 119 -12.02 2.24 22.63
CA SER A 119 -11.13 1.12 22.33
C SER A 119 -10.67 1.15 20.86
N LEU A 120 -11.58 1.45 19.93
CA LEU A 120 -11.28 1.56 18.51
C LEU A 120 -10.31 2.72 18.22
N LEU A 121 -10.61 3.91 18.75
CA LEU A 121 -9.77 5.09 18.57
C LEU A 121 -8.41 4.93 19.23
N LEU A 122 -8.33 4.29 20.41
CA LEU A 122 -7.07 4.03 21.08
C LEU A 122 -6.19 3.08 20.25
N SER A 123 -6.74 1.98 19.75
CA SER A 123 -6.01 1.03 18.90
C SER A 123 -5.46 1.70 17.65
N ALA A 124 -6.29 2.48 16.93
CA ALA A 124 -5.88 3.22 15.73
C ALA A 124 -4.82 4.30 16.05
N THR A 125 -4.96 4.97 17.23
CA THR A 125 -4.00 5.97 17.68
C THR A 125 -2.65 5.35 18.02
N LEU A 126 -2.62 4.21 18.69
CA LEU A 126 -1.37 3.51 18.99
C LEU A 126 -0.69 3.02 17.73
N ALA A 127 -1.43 2.47 16.76
CA ALA A 127 -0.88 2.11 15.46
C ALA A 127 -0.26 3.34 14.76
N CYS A 128 -0.96 4.47 14.72
CA CYS A 128 -0.46 5.73 14.16
C CYS A 128 0.81 6.20 14.87
N MET A 129 0.82 6.25 16.20
CA MET A 129 1.95 6.75 16.99
C MET A 129 3.20 5.86 16.86
N PHE A 130 3.04 4.54 16.97
CA PHE A 130 4.20 3.64 16.99
C PHE A 130 4.74 3.35 15.59
N THR A 131 3.87 3.06 14.64
CA THR A 131 4.27 2.62 13.28
C THR A 131 4.09 3.68 12.21
N GLY A 132 3.39 4.79 12.49
CA GLY A 132 3.05 5.82 11.53
C GLY A 132 1.97 5.42 10.52
N ILE A 133 1.24 4.32 10.73
CA ILE A 133 0.11 3.91 9.89
C ILE A 133 -1.11 4.74 10.30
N THR A 134 -1.45 5.74 9.49
CA THR A 134 -2.48 6.73 9.83
C THR A 134 -3.87 6.36 9.30
N GLU A 135 -3.97 5.47 8.32
CA GLU A 135 -5.19 5.14 7.59
C GLU A 135 -6.34 4.71 8.52
N PRO A 136 -6.16 3.82 9.51
CA PRO A 136 -7.28 3.42 10.36
C PRO A 136 -7.90 4.59 11.11
N LEU A 137 -7.08 5.55 11.54
CA LEU A 137 -7.55 6.73 12.25
C LEU A 137 -8.13 7.77 11.30
N GLU A 138 -7.45 8.08 10.18
CA GLU A 138 -7.91 9.06 9.18
C GLU A 138 -9.22 8.61 8.53
N PHE A 139 -9.37 7.33 8.19
CA PHE A 139 -10.60 6.81 7.59
C PHE A 139 -11.78 6.83 8.55
N SER A 140 -11.54 6.79 9.87
CA SER A 140 -12.61 6.90 10.86
C SER A 140 -13.42 8.21 10.77
N PHE A 141 -12.80 9.28 10.25
CA PHE A 141 -13.48 10.57 10.07
C PHE A 141 -13.55 11.05 8.61
N LEU A 142 -12.67 10.58 7.72
CA LEU A 142 -12.64 11.00 6.32
C LEU A 142 -14.02 10.88 5.64
N PHE A 143 -14.71 9.75 5.84
CA PHE A 143 -15.93 9.42 5.13
C PHE A 143 -17.19 9.99 5.77
N VAL A 144 -17.16 10.18 7.06
CA VAL A 144 -18.30 10.71 7.81
C VAL A 144 -18.24 12.22 7.98
N ALA A 145 -17.06 12.80 7.89
CA ALA A 145 -16.80 14.22 8.07
C ALA A 145 -15.64 14.70 7.17
N PRO A 146 -15.81 14.79 5.84
CA PRO A 146 -14.73 15.18 4.92
C PRO A 146 -14.09 16.53 5.24
N ALA A 147 -14.84 17.44 5.90
CA ALA A 147 -14.30 18.71 6.35
C ALA A 147 -13.19 18.55 7.42
N LEU A 148 -13.31 17.54 8.30
CA LEU A 148 -12.24 17.23 9.27
C LEU A 148 -11.00 16.72 8.54
N PHE A 149 -11.18 15.95 7.49
CA PHE A 149 -10.07 15.49 6.67
C PHE A 149 -9.39 16.64 5.93
N ALA A 150 -10.15 17.59 5.39
CA ALA A 150 -9.57 18.80 4.77
C ALA A 150 -8.72 19.60 5.78
N VAL A 151 -9.19 19.73 7.02
CA VAL A 151 -8.41 20.35 8.10
C VAL A 151 -7.15 19.55 8.41
N GLN A 152 -7.25 18.21 8.51
CA GLN A 152 -6.10 17.33 8.69
C GLN A 152 -5.05 17.53 7.60
N VAL A 153 -5.45 17.59 6.33
CA VAL A 153 -4.56 17.80 5.18
C VAL A 153 -3.77 19.11 5.31
N VAL A 154 -4.46 20.20 5.68
CA VAL A 154 -3.82 21.52 5.85
C VAL A 154 -2.87 21.53 7.05
N LEU A 155 -3.30 21.00 8.20
CA LEU A 155 -2.46 20.93 9.39
C LEU A 155 -1.24 20.04 9.17
N ALA A 156 -1.40 18.90 8.53
CA ALA A 156 -0.27 18.03 8.20
C ALA A 156 0.71 18.74 7.24
N GLY A 157 0.22 19.39 6.19
CA GLY A 157 1.07 20.20 5.30
C GLY A 157 1.86 21.26 6.06
N SER A 158 1.21 21.97 6.99
CA SER A 158 1.88 22.98 7.84
C SER A 158 2.95 22.36 8.74
N ALA A 159 2.76 21.12 9.21
CA ALA A 159 3.75 20.42 10.02
C ALA A 159 5.04 20.14 9.23
N TYR A 160 4.95 19.75 7.96
CA TYR A 160 6.12 19.61 7.08
C TYR A 160 6.87 20.95 6.92
N MET A 161 6.12 22.03 6.65
CA MET A 161 6.72 23.36 6.52
C MET A 161 7.41 23.80 7.81
N ILE A 162 6.77 23.65 8.96
CA ILE A 162 7.34 24.06 10.26
C ILE A 162 8.56 23.22 10.60
N ALA A 163 8.55 21.90 10.36
CA ALA A 163 9.72 21.05 10.54
C ALA A 163 10.91 21.55 9.72
N HIS A 164 10.67 21.92 8.46
CA HIS A 164 11.68 22.46 7.56
C HIS A 164 12.21 23.83 8.03
N ILE A 165 11.32 24.76 8.45
CA ILE A 165 11.72 26.08 8.98
C ILE A 165 12.59 25.94 10.25
N LEU A 166 12.23 24.99 11.11
CA LEU A 166 12.96 24.75 12.36
C LEU A 166 14.21 23.88 12.19
N ASN A 167 14.59 23.57 10.95
CA ASN A 167 15.74 22.74 10.62
C ASN A 167 15.69 21.35 11.33
N ILE A 168 14.51 20.77 11.44
CA ILE A 168 14.33 19.41 11.96
C ILE A 168 14.70 18.41 10.87
N ALA A 169 15.70 17.58 11.13
CA ALA A 169 16.26 16.64 10.18
C ALA A 169 16.20 15.19 10.70
N VAL A 170 15.03 14.78 11.14
CA VAL A 170 14.76 13.39 11.55
C VAL A 170 14.48 12.54 10.34
N GLY A 171 15.21 11.44 10.19
CA GLY A 171 15.01 10.47 9.10
C GLY A 171 13.88 9.49 9.37
N LEU A 172 13.52 8.73 8.33
CA LEU A 172 12.61 7.60 8.47
C LEU A 172 12.95 6.51 7.43
N THR A 173 12.53 5.28 7.73
CA THR A 173 12.59 4.16 6.79
C THR A 173 11.29 4.03 6.02
N PHE A 174 10.17 3.99 6.74
CA PHE A 174 8.86 3.72 6.17
C PHE A 174 7.82 4.80 6.48
N SER A 175 7.70 5.23 7.74
CA SER A 175 6.68 6.19 8.17
C SER A 175 7.05 6.91 9.47
N GLY A 176 6.44 8.08 9.71
CA GLY A 176 6.74 9.01 10.80
C GLY A 176 6.27 8.57 12.18
N GLY A 177 6.47 7.31 12.58
CA GLY A 177 6.13 6.77 13.89
C GLY A 177 7.24 6.89 14.93
N LEU A 178 6.91 6.55 16.20
CA LEU A 178 7.85 6.59 17.33
C LEU A 178 9.08 5.69 17.12
N LEU A 179 8.96 4.60 16.39
CA LEU A 179 10.07 3.69 16.12
C LEU A 179 11.15 4.41 15.31
N ASP A 180 10.80 5.01 14.18
CA ASP A 180 11.73 5.75 13.34
C ASP A 180 12.20 7.04 14.04
N PHE A 181 11.33 7.71 14.80
CA PHE A 181 11.71 8.87 15.60
C PHE A 181 12.81 8.55 16.63
N PHE A 182 12.70 7.39 17.28
CA PHE A 182 13.71 6.94 18.21
C PHE A 182 15.04 6.62 17.51
N LEU A 183 14.99 5.83 16.43
CA LEU A 183 16.18 5.35 15.72
C LEU A 183 16.91 6.48 14.98
N PHE A 184 16.18 7.33 14.27
CA PHE A 184 16.74 8.33 13.35
C PHE A 184 16.64 9.78 13.87
N GLY A 185 16.02 9.97 15.02
CA GLY A 185 15.98 11.24 15.73
C GLY A 185 16.79 11.18 17.01
N ILE A 186 16.26 10.47 18.02
CA ILE A 186 16.80 10.48 19.39
C ILE A 186 18.20 9.87 19.45
N LEU A 187 18.39 8.67 18.87
CA LEU A 187 19.71 7.99 18.90
C LEU A 187 20.80 8.72 18.12
N GLN A 188 20.43 9.53 17.13
CA GLN A 188 21.39 10.32 16.35
C GLN A 188 21.84 11.61 17.08
N GLY A 189 21.13 11.98 18.14
CA GLY A 189 21.43 13.18 18.94
C GLY A 189 20.77 14.44 18.41
N ASN A 190 20.52 15.38 19.32
CA ASN A 190 19.83 16.62 18.98
C ASN A 190 20.65 17.55 18.08
N GLU A 191 21.99 17.53 18.22
CA GLU A 191 22.89 18.35 17.40
C GLU A 191 22.74 18.03 15.91
N LYS A 192 22.50 16.75 15.56
CA LYS A 192 22.39 16.30 14.17
C LYS A 192 20.97 16.37 13.61
N THR A 193 19.96 16.28 14.44
CA THR A 193 18.57 16.08 13.98
C THR A 193 17.60 17.16 14.42
N SER A 194 17.95 17.97 15.41
CA SER A 194 17.06 18.94 16.08
C SER A 194 15.76 18.30 16.60
N TRP A 195 15.78 16.99 16.94
CA TRP A 195 14.59 16.22 17.30
C TRP A 195 13.84 16.78 18.51
N MET A 196 14.55 17.44 19.47
CA MET A 196 13.90 18.00 20.66
C MET A 196 12.86 19.06 20.32
N LEU A 197 12.98 19.73 19.18
CA LEU A 197 11.97 20.71 18.71
C LEU A 197 10.65 20.07 18.29
N VAL A 198 10.66 18.78 17.95
CA VAL A 198 9.41 18.03 17.61
C VAL A 198 8.47 18.00 18.82
N ILE A 199 8.99 17.95 20.05
CA ILE A 199 8.17 17.82 21.27
C ILE A 199 7.33 19.08 21.51
N PRO A 200 7.90 20.30 21.67
CA PRO A 200 7.06 21.49 21.91
C PRO A 200 6.14 21.81 20.74
N VAL A 201 6.61 21.65 19.50
CA VAL A 201 5.78 21.83 18.32
C VAL A 201 4.66 20.79 18.30
N GLY A 202 4.96 19.53 18.60
CA GLY A 202 3.99 18.44 18.69
C GLY A 202 2.91 18.71 19.73
N ILE A 203 3.27 19.21 20.90
CA ILE A 203 2.29 19.60 21.93
C ILE A 203 1.33 20.68 21.40
N VAL A 204 1.86 21.69 20.70
CA VAL A 204 1.01 22.72 20.06
C VAL A 204 0.07 22.09 19.03
N TYR A 205 0.58 21.18 18.20
CA TYR A 205 -0.23 20.46 17.22
C TYR A 205 -1.31 19.58 17.88
N PHE A 206 -0.96 18.87 18.97
CA PHE A 206 -1.94 18.10 19.74
C PHE A 206 -3.10 18.98 20.21
N LEU A 207 -2.80 20.15 20.75
CA LEU A 207 -3.83 21.10 21.20
C LEU A 207 -4.63 21.67 20.03
N LEU A 208 -3.98 22.07 18.95
CA LEU A 208 -4.66 22.55 17.73
C LEU A 208 -5.64 21.52 17.19
N TYR A 209 -5.20 20.27 17.00
CA TYR A 209 -6.06 19.18 16.54
C TYR A 209 -7.21 18.94 17.50
N TYR A 210 -6.93 18.86 18.81
CA TYR A 210 -7.96 18.63 19.82
C TYR A 210 -9.05 19.72 19.81
N PHE A 211 -8.66 20.98 19.81
CA PHE A 211 -9.64 22.08 19.86
C PHE A 211 -10.39 22.25 18.53
N ILE A 212 -9.69 22.21 17.39
CA ILE A 212 -10.32 22.36 16.08
C ILE A 212 -11.30 21.22 15.82
N PHE A 213 -10.88 19.96 16.04
CA PHE A 213 -11.76 18.80 15.86
C PHE A 213 -12.95 18.83 16.83
N SER A 214 -12.72 19.12 18.11
CA SER A 214 -13.81 19.23 19.09
C SER A 214 -14.83 20.32 18.71
N PHE A 215 -14.34 21.46 18.24
CA PHE A 215 -15.19 22.57 17.80
C PHE A 215 -16.03 22.21 16.57
N LEU A 216 -15.38 21.65 15.54
CA LEU A 216 -16.04 21.30 14.27
C LEU A 216 -17.03 20.16 14.46
N ILE A 217 -16.68 19.11 15.24
CA ILE A 217 -17.57 17.98 15.52
C ILE A 217 -18.84 18.47 16.21
N LYS A 218 -18.72 19.35 17.22
CA LYS A 218 -19.86 19.88 17.95
C LYS A 218 -20.68 20.85 17.11
N LYS A 219 -20.02 21.76 16.35
CA LYS A 219 -20.69 22.80 15.56
C LYS A 219 -21.49 22.23 14.40
N PHE A 220 -20.96 21.22 13.71
CA PHE A 220 -21.57 20.62 12.52
C PHE A 220 -22.23 19.27 12.78
N ASP A 221 -22.26 18.84 14.02
CA ASP A 221 -22.81 17.54 14.47
C ASP A 221 -22.27 16.36 13.62
N PHE A 222 -20.97 16.34 13.35
CA PHE A 222 -20.38 15.27 12.57
C PHE A 222 -20.52 13.91 13.29
N LYS A 223 -20.91 12.88 12.53
CA LYS A 223 -21.14 11.52 13.01
C LYS A 223 -19.83 10.73 13.09
N THR A 224 -18.84 11.27 13.81
CA THR A 224 -17.58 10.59 14.10
C THR A 224 -17.77 9.37 14.99
N PRO A 225 -16.77 8.46 15.13
CA PRO A 225 -16.91 7.26 15.95
C PRO A 225 -17.50 7.53 17.34
N GLY A 226 -18.58 6.82 17.68
CA GLY A 226 -19.35 7.01 18.90
C GLY A 226 -20.41 8.12 18.87
N ARG A 227 -20.61 8.78 17.72
CA ARG A 227 -21.69 9.76 17.47
C ARG A 227 -22.68 9.32 16.41
N GLU A 228 -22.54 8.10 15.90
CA GLU A 228 -23.46 7.50 14.94
C GLU A 228 -24.88 7.43 15.53
N ASP A 229 -25.88 7.33 14.66
CA ASP A 229 -27.26 7.13 15.06
C ASP A 229 -27.41 5.76 15.78
N ASP A 230 -28.47 5.59 16.58
CA ASP A 230 -28.54 4.51 17.57
C ASP A 230 -28.58 3.10 16.96
N ASP A 231 -28.98 2.99 15.69
CA ASP A 231 -29.07 1.72 14.97
C ASP A 231 -27.77 1.29 14.27
N THR A 232 -26.70 2.07 14.37
CA THR A 232 -25.42 1.77 13.73
C THR A 232 -24.35 1.38 14.74
N GLU A 233 -23.62 0.27 14.48
CA GLU A 233 -22.47 -0.11 15.28
C GLU A 233 -21.32 0.89 15.11
N THR A 234 -20.65 1.19 16.23
CA THR A 234 -19.44 2.01 16.21
C THR A 234 -18.28 1.19 15.66
N LYS A 235 -17.84 1.49 14.44
CA LYS A 235 -16.71 0.82 13.80
C LYS A 235 -15.75 1.82 13.15
N LEU A 236 -14.49 1.41 12.96
CA LEU A 236 -13.56 2.11 12.12
C LEU A 236 -13.83 1.73 10.67
N TYR A 237 -14.05 2.74 9.83
CA TYR A 237 -14.26 2.51 8.41
C TYR A 237 -12.96 2.09 7.74
N THR A 238 -13.01 1.01 6.98
CA THR A 238 -11.93 0.57 6.12
C THR A 238 -12.14 1.05 4.68
N LYS A 239 -11.13 0.92 3.84
CA LYS A 239 -11.25 1.21 2.40
C LYS A 239 -12.29 0.32 1.73
N ALA A 240 -12.50 -0.91 2.23
CA ALA A 240 -13.53 -1.83 1.79
C ALA A 240 -14.94 -1.29 2.10
N ASP A 241 -15.20 -0.85 3.34
CA ASP A 241 -16.49 -0.25 3.75
C ASP A 241 -16.91 0.95 2.89
N VAL A 242 -15.92 1.66 2.33
CA VAL A 242 -16.15 2.82 1.47
C VAL A 242 -16.50 2.44 0.06
N ASN A 243 -15.83 1.42 -0.47
CA ASN A 243 -16.15 0.90 -1.79
C ASN A 243 -17.57 0.32 -1.80
N GLU A 244 -17.98 -0.37 -0.73
CA GLU A 244 -19.37 -0.81 -0.55
C GLU A 244 -20.38 0.35 -0.50
N ARG A 245 -20.07 1.43 0.25
CA ARG A 245 -20.96 2.61 0.29
C ARG A 245 -21.00 3.40 -1.01
N LYS A 246 -19.90 3.45 -1.77
CA LYS A 246 -19.88 4.03 -3.12
C LYS A 246 -20.67 3.17 -4.07
N ALA A 247 -20.46 1.86 -4.06
CA ALA A 247 -21.27 0.91 -4.84
C ALA A 247 -22.76 1.03 -4.51
N ALA A 248 -23.14 1.13 -3.23
CA ALA A 248 -24.53 1.32 -2.79
C ALA A 248 -25.12 2.70 -3.15
N LYS A 249 -24.30 3.76 -3.30
CA LYS A 249 -24.76 5.07 -3.79
C LYS A 249 -24.87 5.12 -5.31
N ASP A 250 -23.95 4.47 -6.00
CA ASP A 250 -23.98 4.35 -7.47
C ASP A 250 -25.11 3.43 -7.93
N VAL A 251 -25.50 2.42 -7.13
CA VAL A 251 -26.68 1.55 -7.34
C VAL A 251 -28.01 2.32 -7.18
N LYS A 252 -28.06 3.42 -6.41
CA LYS A 252 -29.26 4.28 -6.39
C LYS A 252 -29.37 5.24 -7.59
N ASN A 253 -28.33 5.37 -8.39
CA ASN A 253 -28.28 6.26 -9.55
C ASN A 253 -28.07 5.55 -10.90
N SER A 254 -27.89 4.25 -10.92
CA SER A 254 -27.79 3.46 -12.17
C SER A 254 -28.21 2.02 -11.92
N ASP A 255 -29.44 1.72 -12.38
CA ASP A 255 -30.09 0.43 -12.48
C ASP A 255 -29.21 -0.83 -12.50
N GLU A 256 -29.56 -1.80 -11.65
CA GLU A 256 -29.56 -3.28 -11.75
C GLU A 256 -28.47 -4.04 -12.55
N LYS A 257 -27.54 -3.39 -13.24
CA LYS A 257 -26.58 -4.08 -14.12
C LYS A 257 -25.16 -4.31 -13.55
N ALA A 258 -24.73 -3.62 -12.50
CA ALA A 258 -23.35 -3.72 -12.03
C ALA A 258 -23.17 -4.79 -10.93
N GLY A 259 -24.18 -5.07 -10.11
CA GLY A 259 -24.17 -6.15 -9.12
C GLY A 259 -24.14 -7.52 -9.79
N SER A 260 -24.95 -7.71 -10.84
CA SER A 260 -25.02 -8.99 -11.54
C SER A 260 -23.71 -9.40 -12.24
N VAL A 261 -22.92 -8.45 -12.73
CA VAL A 261 -21.66 -8.74 -13.45
C VAL A 261 -20.51 -9.15 -12.50
N ALA A 262 -20.47 -8.59 -11.30
CA ALA A 262 -19.45 -8.95 -10.30
C ALA A 262 -19.76 -10.32 -9.67
N ASP A 263 -21.04 -10.60 -9.43
CA ASP A 263 -21.52 -11.89 -8.94
C ASP A 263 -21.35 -12.97 -10.04
N GLU A 264 -21.64 -12.66 -11.28
CA GLU A 264 -21.45 -13.54 -12.45
C GLU A 264 -19.98 -13.89 -12.67
N LEU A 265 -19.06 -12.92 -12.50
CA LEU A 265 -17.63 -13.14 -12.55
C LEU A 265 -17.15 -14.06 -11.42
N SER A 266 -17.56 -13.79 -10.19
CA SER A 266 -17.20 -14.57 -9.00
C SER A 266 -17.76 -15.99 -9.07
N GLN A 267 -18.99 -16.14 -9.55
CA GLN A 267 -19.62 -17.43 -9.83
C GLN A 267 -18.82 -18.22 -10.87
N THR A 268 -18.44 -17.58 -11.98
CA THR A 268 -17.66 -18.22 -13.04
C THR A 268 -16.28 -18.65 -12.55
N ILE A 269 -15.62 -17.84 -11.71
CA ILE A 269 -14.35 -18.20 -11.08
C ILE A 269 -14.54 -19.39 -10.14
N SER A 270 -15.58 -19.39 -9.30
CA SER A 270 -15.90 -20.50 -8.39
C SER A 270 -16.13 -21.80 -9.17
N ARG A 271 -16.93 -21.75 -10.23
CA ARG A 271 -17.17 -22.91 -11.13
C ARG A 271 -15.87 -23.40 -11.79
N GLY A 272 -15.04 -22.46 -12.27
CA GLY A 272 -13.74 -22.77 -12.89
C GLY A 272 -12.74 -23.40 -11.92
N LEU A 273 -12.90 -23.20 -10.62
CA LEU A 273 -12.10 -23.82 -9.56
C LEU A 273 -12.69 -25.13 -9.03
N GLY A 274 -13.81 -25.60 -9.58
CA GLY A 274 -14.49 -26.84 -9.17
C GLY A 274 -15.52 -26.66 -8.06
N GLY A 275 -16.03 -25.42 -7.88
CA GLY A 275 -17.05 -25.07 -6.91
C GLY A 275 -16.49 -24.69 -5.52
N LYS A 276 -17.36 -24.09 -4.69
CA LYS A 276 -17.01 -23.64 -3.33
C LYS A 276 -16.38 -24.75 -2.49
N ALA A 277 -16.89 -25.97 -2.55
CA ALA A 277 -16.41 -27.11 -1.79
C ALA A 277 -14.97 -27.52 -2.15
N ASN A 278 -14.46 -27.14 -3.32
CA ASN A 278 -13.11 -27.40 -3.77
C ASN A 278 -12.11 -26.29 -3.38
N ILE A 279 -12.59 -25.13 -2.92
CA ILE A 279 -11.75 -23.98 -2.55
C ILE A 279 -11.46 -24.05 -1.05
N SER A 280 -10.18 -24.21 -0.70
CA SER A 280 -9.71 -24.25 0.70
C SER A 280 -9.24 -22.89 1.21
N ASP A 281 -8.59 -22.10 0.35
CA ASP A 281 -8.04 -20.79 0.73
C ASP A 281 -8.01 -19.84 -0.47
N VAL A 282 -8.22 -18.54 -0.20
CA VAL A 282 -8.22 -17.48 -1.21
C VAL A 282 -7.30 -16.35 -0.79
N ASP A 283 -6.19 -16.16 -1.50
CA ASP A 283 -5.25 -15.08 -1.29
C ASP A 283 -4.89 -14.37 -2.60
N CYS A 284 -4.20 -13.26 -2.55
CA CYS A 284 -3.69 -12.60 -3.74
C CYS A 284 -2.35 -11.87 -3.49
N CYS A 285 -1.58 -11.71 -4.55
CA CYS A 285 -0.48 -10.76 -4.59
C CYS A 285 -0.86 -9.57 -5.49
N ALA A 286 0.08 -8.69 -5.82
CA ALA A 286 -0.20 -7.48 -6.60
C ALA A 286 -0.89 -7.71 -7.96
N THR A 287 -0.73 -8.89 -8.57
CA THR A 287 -1.24 -9.19 -9.93
C THR A 287 -1.89 -10.56 -10.09
N ARG A 288 -1.85 -11.43 -9.07
CA ARG A 288 -2.30 -12.82 -9.16
C ARG A 288 -3.22 -13.18 -8.02
N LEU A 289 -4.37 -13.77 -8.34
CA LEU A 289 -5.21 -14.47 -7.40
C LEU A 289 -4.57 -15.83 -7.11
N ARG A 290 -4.41 -16.16 -5.84
CA ARG A 290 -3.81 -17.40 -5.35
C ARG A 290 -4.88 -18.20 -4.63
N ILE A 291 -5.20 -19.36 -5.15
CA ILE A 291 -6.22 -20.23 -4.59
C ILE A 291 -5.57 -21.55 -4.20
N THR A 292 -5.90 -22.08 -3.03
CA THR A 292 -5.61 -23.44 -2.68
C THR A 292 -6.86 -24.28 -2.89
N VAL A 293 -6.76 -25.28 -3.75
CA VAL A 293 -7.85 -26.21 -4.04
C VAL A 293 -7.62 -27.57 -3.40
N ILE A 294 -8.69 -28.29 -3.07
CA ILE A 294 -8.62 -29.63 -2.48
C ILE A 294 -8.25 -30.63 -3.58
N ASP A 295 -8.91 -30.55 -4.72
CA ASP A 295 -8.72 -31.43 -5.87
C ASP A 295 -8.37 -30.58 -7.11
N PRO A 296 -7.10 -30.59 -7.56
CA PRO A 296 -6.65 -29.85 -8.72
C PRO A 296 -7.25 -30.33 -10.05
N ASP A 297 -7.69 -31.57 -10.15
CA ASP A 297 -8.24 -32.14 -11.38
C ASP A 297 -9.62 -31.58 -11.73
N LYS A 298 -10.28 -30.94 -10.77
CA LYS A 298 -11.56 -30.23 -10.96
C LYS A 298 -11.41 -28.82 -11.51
N VAL A 299 -10.19 -28.32 -11.67
CA VAL A 299 -9.96 -26.95 -12.14
C VAL A 299 -10.05 -26.85 -13.66
N ASN A 300 -10.90 -25.96 -14.13
CA ASN A 300 -11.13 -25.72 -15.57
C ASN A 300 -10.44 -24.42 -16.01
N ASP A 301 -9.25 -24.56 -16.60
CA ASP A 301 -8.43 -23.43 -17.06
C ASP A 301 -9.11 -22.61 -18.18
N ALA A 302 -9.88 -23.27 -19.05
CA ALA A 302 -10.57 -22.59 -20.14
C ALA A 302 -11.62 -21.64 -19.59
N LEU A 303 -12.39 -22.10 -18.59
CA LEU A 303 -13.39 -21.31 -17.89
C LEU A 303 -12.74 -20.15 -17.10
N LEU A 304 -11.62 -20.39 -16.42
CA LEU A 304 -10.87 -19.36 -15.73
C LEU A 304 -10.30 -18.30 -16.68
N LYS A 305 -9.84 -18.68 -17.86
CA LYS A 305 -9.37 -17.74 -18.88
C LYS A 305 -10.50 -16.91 -19.46
N SER A 306 -11.70 -17.45 -19.59
CA SER A 306 -12.88 -16.70 -20.08
C SER A 306 -13.29 -15.55 -19.15
N THR A 307 -12.87 -15.58 -17.88
CA THR A 307 -13.10 -14.50 -16.90
C THR A 307 -12.20 -13.27 -17.10
N GLY A 308 -11.37 -13.26 -18.16
CA GLY A 308 -10.43 -12.20 -18.45
C GLY A 308 -9.06 -12.36 -17.77
N ALA A 309 -8.75 -13.57 -17.29
CA ALA A 309 -7.42 -13.90 -16.79
C ALA A 309 -6.41 -14.00 -17.94
N SER A 310 -5.23 -13.38 -17.76
CA SER A 310 -4.14 -13.45 -18.73
C SER A 310 -3.43 -14.81 -18.73
N GLY A 311 -3.61 -15.62 -17.69
CA GLY A 311 -3.05 -16.96 -17.59
C GLY A 311 -3.43 -17.64 -16.27
N VAL A 312 -3.34 -18.97 -16.25
CA VAL A 312 -3.55 -19.82 -15.08
C VAL A 312 -2.30 -20.68 -14.92
N VAL A 313 -1.76 -20.77 -13.70
CA VAL A 313 -0.56 -21.52 -13.36
C VAL A 313 -0.84 -22.46 -12.19
N HIS A 314 -0.58 -23.74 -12.37
CA HIS A 314 -0.77 -24.76 -11.34
C HIS A 314 0.55 -25.08 -10.61
N LYS A 315 0.47 -25.25 -9.30
CA LYS A 315 1.59 -25.74 -8.46
C LYS A 315 1.06 -26.63 -7.35
N GLY A 316 0.95 -27.92 -7.63
CA GLY A 316 0.28 -28.88 -6.71
C GLY A 316 -1.18 -28.47 -6.52
N GLN A 317 -1.61 -28.32 -5.27
CA GLN A 317 -2.96 -27.81 -4.93
C GLN A 317 -3.12 -26.30 -5.09
N GLY A 318 -2.05 -25.56 -5.39
CA GLY A 318 -2.08 -24.13 -5.57
C GLY A 318 -2.38 -23.73 -7.02
N VAL A 319 -3.40 -22.91 -7.24
CA VAL A 319 -3.78 -22.34 -8.54
C VAL A 319 -3.55 -20.84 -8.50
N GLN A 320 -2.81 -20.31 -9.46
CA GLN A 320 -2.54 -18.87 -9.59
C GLN A 320 -3.19 -18.35 -10.87
N ILE A 321 -4.12 -17.42 -10.72
CA ILE A 321 -4.85 -16.83 -11.83
C ILE A 321 -4.38 -15.37 -12.00
N ILE A 322 -3.92 -15.01 -13.19
CA ILE A 322 -3.27 -13.71 -13.45
C ILE A 322 -4.32 -12.72 -13.96
N TYR A 323 -4.76 -11.81 -13.09
CA TYR A 323 -5.72 -10.75 -13.41
C TYR A 323 -5.11 -9.34 -13.50
N GLY A 324 -3.81 -9.19 -13.15
CA GLY A 324 -3.16 -7.89 -13.10
C GLY A 324 -3.63 -7.03 -11.92
N PRO A 325 -3.59 -5.67 -12.05
CA PRO A 325 -3.86 -4.76 -10.93
C PRO A 325 -5.27 -4.85 -10.32
N ARG A 326 -6.21 -5.49 -11.00
CA ARG A 326 -7.60 -5.65 -10.53
C ARG A 326 -7.79 -6.83 -9.57
N VAL A 327 -6.76 -7.61 -9.32
CA VAL A 327 -6.84 -8.85 -8.55
C VAL A 327 -7.39 -8.67 -7.13
N THR A 328 -7.08 -7.56 -6.46
CA THR A 328 -7.56 -7.28 -5.10
C THR A 328 -9.09 -7.12 -5.05
N VAL A 329 -9.67 -6.47 -6.07
CA VAL A 329 -11.12 -6.31 -6.19
C VAL A 329 -11.78 -7.65 -6.50
N ILE A 330 -11.18 -8.44 -7.40
CA ILE A 330 -11.67 -9.77 -7.77
C ILE A 330 -11.62 -10.71 -6.55
N LYS A 331 -10.56 -10.67 -5.75
CA LYS A 331 -10.46 -11.43 -4.50
C LYS A 331 -11.61 -11.09 -3.55
N SER A 332 -11.82 -9.80 -3.28
CA SER A 332 -12.89 -9.36 -2.37
C SER A 332 -14.28 -9.82 -2.84
N ASN A 333 -14.58 -9.63 -4.12
CA ASN A 333 -15.89 -10.06 -4.67
C ASN A 333 -16.05 -11.58 -4.61
N LEU A 334 -14.97 -12.34 -4.86
CA LEU A 334 -15.01 -13.81 -4.78
C LEU A 334 -15.21 -14.28 -3.32
N GLU A 335 -14.55 -13.67 -2.35
CA GLU A 335 -14.74 -13.98 -0.93
C GLU A 335 -16.18 -13.68 -0.48
N ASP A 336 -16.74 -12.54 -0.90
CA ASP A 336 -18.12 -12.15 -0.61
C ASP A 336 -19.12 -13.12 -1.26
N TYR A 337 -18.89 -13.51 -2.51
CA TYR A 337 -19.69 -14.51 -3.21
C TYR A 337 -19.62 -15.86 -2.47
N LEU A 338 -18.43 -16.36 -2.15
CA LEU A 338 -18.24 -17.62 -1.42
C LEU A 338 -18.88 -17.60 -0.02
N ALA A 339 -18.96 -16.44 0.64
CA ALA A 339 -19.64 -16.29 1.93
C ALA A 339 -21.18 -16.32 1.79
N SER A 340 -21.72 -15.83 0.67
CA SER A 340 -23.17 -15.73 0.43
C SER A 340 -23.81 -17.04 -0.04
N VAL A 341 -23.04 -17.93 -0.68
CA VAL A 341 -23.55 -19.19 -1.25
C VAL A 341 -23.43 -20.33 -0.24
N THR A 342 -24.57 -20.90 0.17
CA THR A 342 -24.66 -22.18 0.88
C THR A 342 -24.55 -23.30 -0.15
N GLU A 343 -23.53 -24.16 -0.07
CA GLU A 343 -23.20 -25.36 -0.87
C GLU A 343 -23.94 -25.48 -2.23
N GLU A 344 -23.27 -25.07 -3.31
CA GLU A 344 -23.75 -25.36 -4.66
C GLU A 344 -23.43 -26.81 -5.02
N HIS A 345 -24.43 -27.67 -5.09
CA HIS A 345 -24.38 -28.91 -5.88
C HIS A 345 -24.47 -28.52 -7.35
N PHE A 346 -23.37 -28.56 -8.08
CA PHE A 346 -23.41 -28.56 -9.54
C PHE A 346 -23.77 -29.99 -9.98
N GLU A 347 -24.99 -30.17 -10.46
CA GLU A 347 -25.31 -31.35 -11.25
C GLU A 347 -24.46 -31.28 -12.53
N ASP A 348 -23.79 -32.40 -12.84
CA ASP A 348 -23.05 -32.59 -14.08
C ASP A 348 -24.02 -32.47 -15.26
N ASP A 349 -24.08 -31.31 -15.91
CA ASP A 349 -24.63 -31.20 -17.24
C ASP A 349 -23.70 -31.94 -18.20
N ALA A 350 -23.96 -33.20 -18.37
CA ALA A 350 -23.35 -34.06 -19.37
C ALA A 350 -23.56 -33.42 -20.75
N VAL A 351 -22.46 -33.06 -21.37
CA VAL A 351 -22.43 -32.67 -22.78
C VAL A 351 -22.87 -33.88 -23.61
N GLU A 352 -24.08 -33.87 -24.09
CA GLU A 352 -24.55 -34.76 -25.15
C GLU A 352 -23.65 -34.56 -26.38
N ASN A 353 -22.84 -35.58 -26.64
CA ASN A 353 -22.14 -35.77 -27.90
C ASN A 353 -23.17 -36.13 -28.97
N ASN A 354 -23.55 -35.22 -29.81
CA ASN A 354 -24.20 -35.53 -31.08
C ASN A 354 -23.13 -35.71 -32.17
N THR A 355 -22.78 -36.97 -32.39
CA THR A 355 -22.13 -37.47 -33.61
C THR A 355 -23.14 -37.55 -34.72
N ALA A 356 -22.95 -36.82 -35.81
CA ALA A 356 -23.39 -37.24 -37.14
C ALA A 356 -22.70 -36.42 -38.25
N GLY A 357 -22.02 -37.13 -39.12
CA GLY A 357 -21.97 -36.92 -40.59
C GLY A 357 -20.77 -36.17 -41.15
N GLU A 358 -19.74 -36.92 -41.55
CA GLU A 358 -19.22 -37.08 -42.94
C GLU A 358 -19.22 -35.77 -43.80
N ASP A 359 -18.11 -35.28 -44.37
CA ASP A 359 -17.33 -35.78 -45.49
C ASP A 359 -16.25 -34.78 -45.91
N GLU A 360 -15.13 -35.36 -46.29
CA GLU A 360 -14.11 -35.00 -47.31
C GLU A 360 -13.90 -33.53 -47.76
N ALA A 361 -12.67 -33.03 -47.67
CA ALA A 361 -11.79 -32.78 -48.84
C ALA A 361 -10.46 -32.13 -48.42
N LYS A 362 -9.42 -32.88 -48.59
CA LYS A 362 -8.11 -32.60 -49.23
C LYS A 362 -7.82 -31.15 -49.64
N ASN A 363 -6.73 -30.57 -49.29
CA ASN A 363 -5.47 -30.58 -50.04
C ASN A 363 -4.45 -29.50 -49.54
N GLU A 364 -3.23 -29.93 -49.34
CA GLU A 364 -1.91 -29.43 -49.76
C GLU A 364 -1.54 -27.95 -49.58
N ASN A 365 -0.51 -27.64 -48.84
CA ASN A 365 0.90 -27.38 -49.22
C ASN A 365 1.60 -26.82 -47.98
N ALA A 366 2.59 -27.45 -47.41
CA ALA A 366 3.97 -27.70 -47.75
C ALA A 366 4.83 -26.43 -47.82
N ALA A 367 5.89 -26.56 -47.09
CA ALA A 367 7.23 -25.97 -47.23
C ALA A 367 7.56 -24.92 -46.13
N SER A 368 8.45 -25.30 -45.33
CA SER A 368 9.92 -25.21 -45.19
C SER A 368 10.33 -23.99 -44.36
N ASP A 369 11.25 -24.04 -43.43
CA ASP A 369 12.60 -24.56 -43.36
C ASP A 369 13.03 -24.64 -41.86
N LYS A 370 13.57 -25.73 -41.38
CA LYS A 370 14.98 -26.11 -41.12
C LYS A 370 15.86 -24.92 -40.67
N ALA A 371 16.59 -25.00 -39.63
CA ALA A 371 17.58 -25.80 -38.97
C ALA A 371 18.23 -24.91 -37.90
N GLN A 372 18.83 -25.29 -36.86
CA GLN A 372 20.01 -26.14 -36.73
C GLN A 372 20.18 -26.56 -35.24
N GLU A 373 20.25 -27.85 -35.06
CA GLU A 373 20.98 -28.49 -33.98
C GLU A 373 22.48 -28.42 -34.29
N SER A 374 23.32 -28.23 -33.29
CA SER A 374 24.71 -28.70 -33.35
C SER A 374 25.12 -29.27 -31.99
N ASP A 375 25.21 -30.58 -31.98
CA ASP A 375 25.98 -31.42 -31.07
C ASP A 375 27.43 -30.98 -30.96
N VAL A 376 28.01 -31.03 -29.75
CA VAL A 376 29.41 -31.40 -29.56
C VAL A 376 29.51 -32.37 -28.36
N LYS A 377 30.05 -33.52 -28.69
CA LYS A 377 30.39 -34.69 -27.91
C LYS A 377 31.44 -34.43 -26.84
N ALA A 378 31.29 -35.26 -25.83
CA ALA A 378 32.22 -35.49 -24.74
C ALA A 378 33.62 -35.91 -25.15
N GLU A 379 34.61 -35.51 -24.37
CA GLU A 379 35.80 -36.27 -24.11
C GLU A 379 36.22 -36.16 -22.65
N LYS A 380 36.42 -37.31 -22.02
CA LYS A 380 36.94 -37.52 -20.68
C LYS A 380 38.45 -37.37 -20.67
N GLU A 381 38.98 -36.63 -19.69
CA GLU A 381 40.23 -37.03 -19.00
C GLU A 381 40.20 -36.56 -17.54
N ALA A 382 40.71 -37.49 -16.70
CA ALA A 382 40.75 -37.37 -15.26
C ALA A 382 42.00 -36.58 -14.83
N GLY A 383 41.86 -35.77 -13.78
CA GLY A 383 42.99 -35.11 -13.14
C GLY A 383 42.57 -34.14 -12.04
N ASP A 384 42.74 -34.64 -10.83
CA ASP A 384 43.02 -33.94 -9.58
C ASP A 384 42.01 -32.95 -8.96
N VAL A 385 41.57 -33.34 -7.79
CA VAL A 385 40.67 -32.68 -6.85
C VAL A 385 41.32 -31.40 -6.28
N LYS A 386 40.72 -30.25 -6.57
CA LYS A 386 40.72 -29.09 -5.68
C LYS A 386 39.28 -28.60 -5.54
N GLU A 387 38.80 -28.59 -4.31
CA GLU A 387 37.51 -28.04 -3.94
C GLU A 387 37.35 -26.58 -4.45
N PRO A 388 36.24 -26.22 -5.15
CA PRO A 388 35.95 -24.86 -5.42
C PRO A 388 35.26 -24.24 -4.20
N THR A 389 35.90 -23.26 -3.60
CA THR A 389 35.26 -22.29 -2.73
C THR A 389 34.13 -21.59 -3.51
N SER A 390 32.90 -21.98 -3.21
CA SER A 390 31.73 -21.33 -3.81
C SER A 390 31.53 -19.94 -3.19
N THR A 391 31.93 -18.93 -3.91
CA THR A 391 31.58 -17.53 -3.56
C THR A 391 30.11 -17.33 -3.84
N VAL A 392 29.29 -17.23 -2.80
CA VAL A 392 27.89 -16.84 -2.92
C VAL A 392 27.85 -15.32 -3.00
N ILE A 393 27.57 -14.78 -4.19
CA ILE A 393 27.32 -13.36 -4.38
C ILE A 393 25.87 -13.09 -3.98
N ILE A 394 25.65 -12.50 -2.82
CA ILE A 394 24.33 -11.99 -2.42
C ILE A 394 24.26 -10.54 -2.89
N SER A 395 23.55 -10.29 -4.00
CA SER A 395 23.20 -8.94 -4.41
C SER A 395 22.01 -8.44 -3.61
N SER A 396 22.25 -7.49 -2.73
CA SER A 396 21.19 -6.71 -2.11
C SER A 396 20.68 -5.66 -3.11
N PRO A 397 19.38 -5.36 -3.15
CA PRO A 397 18.86 -4.26 -3.96
C PRO A 397 19.26 -2.87 -3.39
N MET A 398 19.96 -2.81 -2.29
CA MET A 398 20.65 -1.61 -1.80
C MET A 398 22.14 -1.77 -2.12
N THR A 399 22.72 -0.75 -2.74
CA THR A 399 24.16 -0.63 -3.00
C THR A 399 24.92 -0.67 -1.66
N GLY A 400 25.24 -1.86 -1.22
CA GLY A 400 26.04 -2.12 -0.03
C GLY A 400 27.30 -2.88 -0.41
N ILE A 401 28.41 -2.53 0.23
CA ILE A 401 29.69 -3.21 0.10
C ILE A 401 29.52 -4.65 0.59
N ALA A 402 29.79 -5.62 -0.27
CA ALA A 402 29.85 -7.03 0.15
C ALA A 402 31.06 -7.22 1.08
N ALA A 403 30.81 -7.59 2.32
CA ALA A 403 31.85 -8.02 3.23
C ALA A 403 32.09 -9.52 3.03
N ASP A 404 33.37 -9.90 2.95
CA ASP A 404 33.79 -11.30 2.89
C ASP A 404 33.53 -11.94 4.26
N LEU A 405 32.72 -13.01 4.30
CA LEU A 405 32.37 -13.77 5.50
C LEU A 405 33.27 -15.00 5.71
N SER A 406 34.47 -14.99 5.17
CA SER A 406 35.46 -16.05 5.41
C SER A 406 36.38 -15.70 6.61
N THR A 407 35.83 -15.69 7.81
CA THR A 407 36.59 -15.91 9.08
C THR A 407 35.68 -16.57 10.09
#